data_a50f1485f2b937b4845932e758bb0594
#
_entry.id   a50f1485f2b937b4845932e758bb0594
#
_cell.length_a   1.000
_cell.length_b   1.000
_cell.length_c   1.000
_cell.angle_alpha   90.00
_cell.angle_beta   90.00
_cell.angle_gamma   90.00
#
_symmetry.space_group_name_H-M   'P 1'
#
loop_
_entity.id
_entity.type
_entity.pdbx_description
1 polymer ?
#
loop_
_entity_poly.entity_id
_entity_poly.type
_entity_poly.pdbx_seq_one_letter_code
_entity_poly.pdbx_strand_id
1 'polypeptide(L)'
;MKFRVVHQPTANAARSPFRIVEQTAGREVDWINRYLDYECLRRVAPLTLRSYAQHLLHFVRWWESVHHTDVIVGEALTESTLLDYVRFQSAQQPPFSGSTINQRVAVADRALRATFPDAPKQVAPEFQVSYWRRAPMGLGRPMPAVSRLRVREPKRTIVPLSVEDVARFWSSFHTSRDLAIVGLMLLQGLRSQEVRDLNRDDLRLPEAEIRVPGKGNKPRMLPLAPEAVQLLDHYLRLERPDDPTAPLFVSLKGPARGARMTPAGLRSLFRYHRHTTGVKRANPHRFRHTFASDMLRGGVSLPALMRLMGHAHIQTTLIYVHVTPLEVYQQYARAVAQHIRPIPVIPS
;
A
#
# COMPACT_ATOMS: atom_id res chain seq x y z
N MET A 1 2.89 14.59 -25.83
CA MET A 1 3.37 14.91 -24.47
C MET A 1 4.89 15.02 -24.51
N LYS A 2 5.49 16.11 -23.99
CA LYS A 2 6.92 16.40 -24.16
C LYS A 2 7.85 15.46 -23.35
N PHE A 3 7.45 14.98 -22.16
CA PHE A 3 8.27 14.18 -21.27
C PHE A 3 7.68 12.80 -21.01
N ARG A 4 8.56 11.81 -20.72
CA ARG A 4 8.20 10.45 -20.33
C ARG A 4 9.15 9.89 -19.26
N VAL A 5 8.68 8.92 -18.48
CA VAL A 5 9.54 8.08 -17.62
C VAL A 5 10.03 6.91 -18.47
N VAL A 6 11.34 6.70 -18.47
CA VAL A 6 11.97 5.51 -19.05
C VAL A 6 12.57 4.65 -17.95
N HIS A 7 12.60 3.35 -18.17
CA HIS A 7 13.27 2.39 -17.31
C HIS A 7 14.59 1.99 -17.98
N GLN A 8 15.69 2.37 -17.39
CA GLN A 8 17.05 2.07 -17.82
C GLN A 8 17.75 1.27 -16.73
N PRO A 9 17.74 -0.07 -16.79
CA PRO A 9 18.47 -0.88 -15.83
C PRO A 9 19.94 -0.46 -15.80
N THR A 10 20.50 -0.30 -14.62
CA THR A 10 21.90 0.11 -14.43
C THR A 10 22.53 -0.74 -13.35
N ALA A 11 23.80 -1.11 -13.54
CA ALA A 11 24.62 -1.74 -12.52
C ALA A 11 25.14 -0.71 -11.48
N ASN A 12 25.06 0.60 -11.78
CA ASN A 12 25.46 1.64 -10.87
C ASN A 12 24.41 1.84 -9.76
N ALA A 13 24.74 1.41 -8.54
CA ALA A 13 23.86 1.54 -7.38
C ALA A 13 23.55 3.00 -6.98
N ALA A 14 24.31 3.96 -7.47
CA ALA A 14 24.09 5.38 -7.22
C ALA A 14 23.12 6.03 -8.23
N ARG A 15 22.76 5.32 -9.31
CA ARG A 15 21.89 5.85 -10.37
C ARG A 15 20.52 5.19 -10.32
N SER A 16 19.48 6.01 -10.33
CA SER A 16 18.10 5.50 -10.39
C SER A 16 17.83 4.81 -11.72
N PRO A 17 17.20 3.62 -11.74
CA PRO A 17 16.80 2.97 -12.99
C PRO A 17 15.61 3.65 -13.68
N PHE A 18 14.98 4.62 -13.04
CA PHE A 18 13.87 5.41 -13.60
C PHE A 18 14.35 6.83 -13.87
N ARG A 19 14.24 7.24 -15.15
CA ARG A 19 14.68 8.56 -15.62
C ARG A 19 13.53 9.30 -16.27
N ILE A 20 13.49 10.62 -16.12
CA ILE A 20 12.59 11.47 -16.87
C ILE A 20 13.37 12.09 -18.02
N VAL A 21 12.88 11.86 -19.25
CA VAL A 21 13.51 12.34 -20.47
C VAL A 21 12.51 13.05 -21.35
N GLU A 22 13.00 14.00 -22.12
CA GLU A 22 12.27 14.62 -23.22
C GLU A 22 12.07 13.61 -24.35
N GLN A 23 10.86 13.53 -24.87
CA GLN A 23 10.47 12.43 -25.78
C GLN A 23 11.12 12.56 -27.16
N THR A 24 11.35 13.79 -27.64
CA THR A 24 11.91 14.07 -28.96
C THR A 24 13.44 14.06 -28.97
N ALA A 25 14.07 14.76 -28.03
CA ALA A 25 15.52 14.91 -27.97
C ALA A 25 16.21 13.85 -27.09
N GLY A 26 15.47 13.09 -26.30
CA GLY A 26 16.05 12.14 -25.33
C GLY A 26 16.81 12.79 -24.18
N ARG A 27 16.79 14.14 -24.10
CA ARG A 27 17.47 14.92 -23.06
C ARG A 27 16.87 14.61 -21.68
N GLU A 28 17.73 14.39 -20.70
CA GLU A 28 17.32 14.17 -19.31
C GLU A 28 16.86 15.49 -18.66
N VAL A 29 15.86 15.39 -17.76
CA VAL A 29 15.46 16.50 -16.89
C VAL A 29 16.34 16.45 -15.64
N ASP A 30 17.45 17.19 -15.66
CA ASP A 30 18.57 17.04 -14.72
C ASP A 30 18.19 17.14 -13.24
N TRP A 31 17.42 18.15 -12.85
CA TRP A 31 17.09 18.36 -11.45
C TRP A 31 16.29 17.22 -10.84
N ILE A 32 15.34 16.65 -11.63
CA ILE A 32 14.55 15.50 -11.19
C ILE A 32 15.42 14.25 -11.13
N ASN A 33 16.21 14.03 -12.15
CA ASN A 33 17.04 12.83 -12.24
C ASN A 33 18.11 12.80 -11.18
N ARG A 34 18.70 13.96 -10.81
CA ARG A 34 19.59 14.09 -9.63
C ARG A 34 18.87 13.76 -8.32
N TYR A 35 17.65 14.22 -8.14
CA TYR A 35 16.85 13.86 -6.96
C TYR A 35 16.56 12.36 -6.90
N LEU A 36 16.20 11.74 -8.02
CA LEU A 36 15.95 10.29 -8.08
C LEU A 36 17.22 9.48 -7.78
N ASP A 37 18.39 9.97 -8.21
CA ASP A 37 19.71 9.37 -7.89
C ASP A 37 20.00 9.50 -6.39
N TYR A 38 19.76 10.65 -5.81
CA TYR A 38 19.87 10.86 -4.37
C TYR A 38 18.98 9.89 -3.56
N GLU A 39 17.73 9.71 -3.96
CA GLU A 39 16.82 8.75 -3.30
C GLU A 39 17.26 7.29 -3.53
N CYS A 40 17.90 7.00 -4.67
CA CYS A 40 18.49 5.68 -4.95
C CYS A 40 19.66 5.39 -3.99
N LEU A 41 20.55 6.35 -3.75
CA LEU A 41 21.63 6.26 -2.76
C LEU A 41 21.09 6.01 -1.34
N ARG A 42 19.92 6.56 -1.00
CA ARG A 42 19.21 6.30 0.27
C ARG A 42 18.56 4.91 0.31
N ARG A 43 18.78 4.06 -0.68
CA ARG A 43 18.22 2.70 -0.80
C ARG A 43 16.69 2.66 -0.79
N VAL A 44 16.06 3.67 -1.38
CA VAL A 44 14.62 3.68 -1.58
C VAL A 44 14.25 2.55 -2.55
N ALA A 45 13.21 1.79 -2.22
CA ALA A 45 12.79 0.64 -3.01
C ALA A 45 12.47 1.01 -4.48
N PRO A 46 12.85 0.20 -5.49
CA PRO A 46 12.66 0.51 -6.91
C PRO A 46 11.22 0.90 -7.29
N LEU A 47 10.23 0.23 -6.72
CA LEU A 47 8.82 0.58 -6.97
C LEU A 47 8.45 1.97 -6.43
N THR A 48 9.07 2.40 -5.33
CA THR A 48 8.89 3.74 -4.78
C THR A 48 9.56 4.78 -5.68
N LEU A 49 10.79 4.51 -6.15
CA LEU A 49 11.47 5.38 -7.14
C LEU A 49 10.64 5.53 -8.41
N ARG A 50 10.06 4.45 -8.92
CA ARG A 50 9.13 4.50 -10.05
C ARG A 50 7.94 5.43 -9.77
N SER A 51 7.35 5.31 -8.58
CA SER A 51 6.23 6.16 -8.17
C SER A 51 6.65 7.63 -8.09
N TYR A 52 7.82 7.92 -7.53
CA TYR A 52 8.37 9.28 -7.47
C TYR A 52 8.59 9.84 -8.88
N ALA A 53 9.19 9.07 -9.78
CA ALA A 53 9.37 9.49 -11.17
C ALA A 53 8.04 9.82 -11.86
N GLN A 54 6.99 9.02 -11.63
CA GLN A 54 5.65 9.31 -12.20
C GLN A 54 5.01 10.58 -11.60
N HIS A 55 5.17 10.81 -10.30
CA HIS A 55 4.66 12.03 -9.65
C HIS A 55 5.41 13.28 -10.12
N LEU A 56 6.73 13.19 -10.25
CA LEU A 56 7.56 14.29 -10.75
C LEU A 56 7.37 14.54 -12.25
N LEU A 57 7.11 13.49 -13.04
CA LEU A 57 6.70 13.64 -14.43
C LEU A 57 5.44 14.51 -14.55
N HIS A 58 4.46 14.30 -13.67
CA HIS A 58 3.25 15.13 -13.68
C HIS A 58 3.56 16.57 -13.28
N PHE A 59 4.47 16.78 -12.33
CA PHE A 59 4.88 18.11 -11.89
C PHE A 59 5.62 18.87 -13.00
N VAL A 60 6.62 18.25 -13.66
CA VAL A 60 7.37 18.93 -14.73
C VAL A 60 6.50 19.24 -15.94
N ARG A 61 5.51 18.40 -16.27
CA ARG A 61 4.54 18.69 -17.33
C ARG A 61 3.67 19.89 -17.00
N TRP A 62 3.21 20.00 -15.75
CA TRP A 62 2.50 21.19 -15.28
C TRP A 62 3.39 22.43 -15.32
N TRP A 63 4.61 22.33 -14.79
CA TRP A 63 5.56 23.43 -14.79
C TRP A 63 5.82 23.96 -16.20
N GLU A 64 6.12 23.07 -17.12
CA GLU A 64 6.34 23.41 -18.53
C GLU A 64 5.11 24.04 -19.20
N SER A 65 3.92 23.57 -18.87
CA SER A 65 2.67 24.16 -19.42
C SER A 65 2.40 25.59 -18.93
N VAL A 66 2.95 25.98 -17.78
CA VAL A 66 2.76 27.31 -17.19
C VAL A 66 3.91 28.25 -17.52
N HIS A 67 5.14 27.74 -17.45
CA HIS A 67 6.36 28.55 -17.58
C HIS A 67 7.08 28.40 -18.92
N HIS A 68 6.58 27.54 -19.80
CA HIS A 68 7.15 27.23 -21.15
C HIS A 68 8.61 26.75 -21.10
N THR A 69 9.07 26.25 -19.97
CA THR A 69 10.39 25.68 -19.74
C THR A 69 10.33 24.50 -18.77
N ASP A 70 11.22 23.54 -18.95
CA ASP A 70 11.45 22.44 -18.00
C ASP A 70 12.61 22.71 -17.05
N VAL A 71 13.32 23.79 -17.26
CA VAL A 71 14.38 24.25 -16.35
C VAL A 71 13.75 24.97 -15.17
N ILE A 72 14.05 24.50 -13.97
CA ILE A 72 13.69 25.17 -12.73
C ILE A 72 14.96 25.75 -12.14
N VAL A 73 14.92 27.03 -11.84
CA VAL A 73 15.92 27.74 -11.04
C VAL A 73 15.29 28.15 -9.71
N GLY A 74 16.09 28.19 -8.65
CA GLY A 74 15.57 28.49 -7.30
C GLY A 74 14.79 29.82 -7.22
N GLU A 75 15.23 30.81 -7.98
CA GLU A 75 14.63 32.15 -8.07
C GLU A 75 13.23 32.16 -8.72
N ALA A 76 12.94 31.19 -9.58
CA ALA A 76 11.63 31.05 -10.21
C ALA A 76 10.60 30.37 -9.29
N LEU A 77 11.04 29.77 -8.18
CA LEU A 77 10.18 29.15 -7.21
C LEU A 77 9.63 30.21 -6.24
N THR A 78 8.32 30.31 -6.16
CA THR A 78 7.62 31.19 -5.24
C THR A 78 7.02 30.39 -4.07
N GLU A 79 6.62 31.06 -3.00
CA GLU A 79 5.92 30.43 -1.88
C GLU A 79 4.61 29.76 -2.31
N SER A 80 3.97 30.24 -3.36
CA SER A 80 2.72 29.71 -3.91
C SER A 80 2.87 28.60 -4.93
N THR A 81 4.07 28.26 -5.40
CA THR A 81 4.30 27.29 -6.49
C THR A 81 3.54 25.97 -6.29
N LEU A 82 3.62 25.39 -5.10
CA LEU A 82 2.87 24.14 -4.80
C LEU A 82 1.37 24.36 -4.64
N LEU A 83 0.95 25.52 -4.20
CA LEU A 83 -0.48 25.89 -4.12
C LEU A 83 -1.08 25.99 -5.53
N ASP A 84 -0.38 26.61 -6.46
CA ASP A 84 -0.81 26.72 -7.85
C ASP A 84 -0.85 25.35 -8.53
N TYR A 85 0.10 24.49 -8.20
CA TYR A 85 0.07 23.09 -8.62
C TYR A 85 -1.13 22.31 -8.08
N VAL A 86 -1.56 22.57 -6.83
CA VAL A 86 -2.80 22.01 -6.26
C VAL A 86 -4.02 22.54 -6.99
N ARG A 87 -4.10 23.85 -7.23
CA ARG A 87 -5.20 24.50 -7.97
C ARG A 87 -5.35 23.89 -9.37
N PHE A 88 -4.23 23.76 -10.08
CA PHE A 88 -4.22 23.12 -11.41
C PHE A 88 -4.78 21.70 -11.38
N GLN A 89 -4.37 20.87 -10.42
CA GLN A 89 -4.84 19.48 -10.32
C GLN A 89 -6.32 19.38 -9.93
N SER A 90 -6.79 20.31 -9.10
CA SER A 90 -8.18 20.37 -8.65
C SER A 90 -9.13 20.83 -9.75
N ALA A 91 -8.64 21.64 -10.70
CA ALA A 91 -9.41 22.15 -11.83
C ALA A 91 -9.55 21.16 -13.00
N GLN A 92 -8.83 20.03 -12.98
CA GLN A 92 -8.93 19.01 -14.05
C GLN A 92 -10.33 18.36 -14.08
N GLN A 93 -10.76 17.91 -15.26
CA GLN A 93 -12.02 17.19 -15.44
C GLN A 93 -11.76 15.80 -16.05
N PRO A 94 -12.08 14.71 -15.31
CA PRO A 94 -12.52 14.69 -13.91
C PRO A 94 -11.41 15.11 -12.95
N PRO A 95 -11.74 15.69 -11.78
CA PRO A 95 -10.75 16.13 -10.80
C PRO A 95 -9.97 14.94 -10.24
N PHE A 96 -8.68 15.14 -9.97
CA PHE A 96 -7.90 14.12 -9.27
C PHE A 96 -8.38 13.95 -7.82
N SER A 97 -8.28 12.72 -7.31
CA SER A 97 -8.58 12.48 -5.89
C SER A 97 -7.60 13.26 -5.01
N GLY A 98 -8.07 13.74 -3.85
CA GLY A 98 -7.21 14.44 -2.89
C GLY A 98 -5.99 13.60 -2.49
N SER A 99 -6.12 12.24 -2.40
CA SER A 99 -4.98 11.33 -2.15
C SER A 99 -3.92 11.44 -3.25
N THR A 100 -4.33 11.46 -4.49
CA THR A 100 -3.42 11.59 -5.63
C THR A 100 -2.72 12.96 -5.60
N ILE A 101 -3.48 14.04 -5.36
CA ILE A 101 -2.93 15.39 -5.22
C ILE A 101 -1.91 15.42 -4.08
N ASN A 102 -2.29 14.93 -2.90
CA ASN A 102 -1.43 14.92 -1.72
C ASN A 102 -0.12 14.13 -1.94
N GLN A 103 -0.18 13.00 -2.62
CA GLN A 103 1.02 12.21 -2.96
C GLN A 103 1.95 12.97 -3.91
N ARG A 104 1.40 13.56 -4.97
CA ARG A 104 2.17 14.35 -5.95
C ARG A 104 2.82 15.57 -5.30
N VAL A 105 2.06 16.32 -4.52
CA VAL A 105 2.56 17.50 -3.80
C VAL A 105 3.66 17.11 -2.81
N ALA A 106 3.48 16.03 -2.04
CA ALA A 106 4.47 15.58 -1.09
C ALA A 106 5.78 15.11 -1.73
N VAL A 107 5.72 14.56 -2.95
CA VAL A 107 6.93 14.19 -3.69
C VAL A 107 7.58 15.41 -4.31
N ALA A 108 6.81 16.32 -4.91
CA ALA A 108 7.30 17.57 -5.47
C ALA A 108 7.98 18.45 -4.39
N ASP A 109 7.32 18.65 -3.24
CA ASP A 109 7.88 19.40 -2.10
C ASP A 109 9.23 18.85 -1.65
N ARG A 110 9.34 17.52 -1.51
CA ARG A 110 10.62 16.89 -1.13
C ARG A 110 11.71 17.06 -2.18
N ALA A 111 11.35 16.90 -3.46
CA ALA A 111 12.29 17.05 -4.57
C ALA A 111 12.79 18.49 -4.68
N LEU A 112 11.88 19.47 -4.61
CA LEU A 112 12.23 20.89 -4.66
C LEU A 112 13.13 21.29 -3.50
N ARG A 113 12.82 20.90 -2.27
CA ARG A 113 13.65 21.19 -1.09
C ARG A 113 15.03 20.53 -1.14
N ALA A 114 15.12 19.33 -1.71
CA ALA A 114 16.39 18.63 -1.84
C ALA A 114 17.28 19.23 -2.94
N THR A 115 16.67 19.79 -3.98
CA THR A 115 17.40 20.32 -5.14
C THR A 115 17.68 21.83 -5.02
N PHE A 116 16.76 22.56 -4.38
CA PHE A 116 16.82 24.04 -4.23
C PHE A 116 16.64 24.42 -2.76
N PRO A 117 17.66 24.19 -1.90
CA PRO A 117 17.56 24.42 -0.46
C PRO A 117 17.31 25.88 -0.09
N ASP A 118 17.79 26.81 -0.91
CA ASP A 118 17.68 28.26 -0.68
C ASP A 118 16.39 28.86 -1.24
N ALA A 119 15.58 28.06 -1.95
CA ALA A 119 14.31 28.53 -2.48
C ALA A 119 13.28 28.81 -1.35
N PRO A 120 12.33 29.75 -1.55
CA PRO A 120 11.30 30.04 -0.59
C PRO A 120 10.55 28.80 -0.12
N LYS A 121 10.16 28.77 1.15
CA LYS A 121 9.34 27.65 1.66
C LYS A 121 8.05 27.59 0.88
N GLN A 122 7.76 26.39 0.35
CA GLN A 122 6.63 26.13 -0.55
C GLN A 122 5.27 26.07 0.14
N VAL A 123 5.00 27.01 1.04
CA VAL A 123 3.69 27.19 1.68
C VAL A 123 3.54 28.67 1.95
N ALA A 124 2.50 29.29 1.39
CA ALA A 124 2.22 30.69 1.68
C ALA A 124 2.11 30.93 3.20
N PRO A 125 2.66 32.01 3.74
CA PRO A 125 2.67 32.29 5.17
C PRO A 125 1.27 32.25 5.81
N GLU A 126 0.25 32.65 5.11
CA GLU A 126 -1.15 32.64 5.52
C GLU A 126 -1.72 31.22 5.77
N PHE A 127 -1.09 30.18 5.21
CA PHE A 127 -1.44 28.78 5.43
C PHE A 127 -0.50 28.07 6.41
N GLN A 128 0.51 28.76 6.93
CA GLN A 128 1.42 28.25 7.94
C GLN A 128 0.74 28.30 9.31
N VAL A 129 -0.07 27.31 9.62
CA VAL A 129 -0.58 27.14 10.98
C VAL A 129 0.51 26.47 11.81
N SER A 130 1.17 27.26 12.65
CA SER A 130 2.05 26.74 13.70
C SER A 130 1.17 26.17 14.81
N TYR A 131 1.26 24.87 15.06
CA TYR A 131 0.61 24.23 16.20
C TYR A 131 1.60 23.35 16.94
N TRP A 132 1.43 23.30 18.26
CA TRP A 132 2.19 22.42 19.11
C TRP A 132 1.63 21.01 19.04
N ARG A 133 2.38 20.06 18.50
CA ARG A 133 2.03 18.65 18.64
C ARG A 133 2.27 18.21 20.08
N ARG A 134 1.22 17.79 20.77
CA ARG A 134 1.39 17.06 22.03
C ARG A 134 2.15 15.78 21.76
N ALA A 135 3.13 15.49 22.58
CA ALA A 135 3.82 14.21 22.53
C ALA A 135 2.81 13.08 22.71
N PRO A 136 2.97 11.94 22.00
CA PRO A 136 2.14 10.76 22.24
C PRO A 136 2.16 10.43 23.73
N MET A 137 0.98 10.20 24.32
CA MET A 137 0.79 9.90 25.75
C MET A 137 1.18 11.03 26.74
N GLY A 138 1.32 12.28 26.26
CA GLY A 138 1.70 13.39 27.15
C GLY A 138 3.14 13.37 27.64
N LEU A 139 3.96 12.45 27.17
CA LEU A 139 5.37 12.34 27.53
C LEU A 139 6.23 13.06 26.48
N GLY A 140 7.02 14.03 26.91
CA GLY A 140 7.96 14.78 26.10
C GLY A 140 7.55 16.23 25.84
N ARG A 141 8.50 17.04 25.28
CA ARG A 141 8.27 18.45 24.95
C ARG A 141 7.42 18.54 23.68
N PRO A 142 6.40 19.43 23.64
CA PRO A 142 5.69 19.71 22.40
C PRO A 142 6.67 20.17 21.33
N MET A 143 6.58 19.59 20.12
CA MET A 143 7.41 20.04 18.99
C MET A 143 6.56 20.93 18.07
N PRO A 144 7.11 22.06 17.59
CA PRO A 144 6.44 22.86 16.59
C PRO A 144 6.24 22.03 15.32
N ALA A 145 5.02 22.00 14.82
CA ALA A 145 4.70 21.35 13.55
C ALA A 145 4.10 22.39 12.60
N VAL A 146 4.72 22.54 11.43
CA VAL A 146 4.18 23.35 10.35
C VAL A 146 3.12 22.55 9.60
N SER A 147 1.95 23.12 9.39
CA SER A 147 0.93 22.49 8.55
C SER A 147 1.46 22.35 7.12
N ARG A 148 1.53 21.14 6.61
CA ARG A 148 1.85 20.93 5.20
C ARG A 148 0.62 21.20 4.35
N LEU A 149 0.82 21.75 3.16
CA LEU A 149 -0.23 21.89 2.17
C LEU A 149 -0.83 20.50 1.87
N ARG A 150 -2.10 20.33 2.23
CA ARG A 150 -2.81 19.06 2.06
C ARG A 150 -4.29 19.30 1.77
N VAL A 151 -4.75 18.71 0.69
CA VAL A 151 -6.17 18.65 0.35
C VAL A 151 -6.89 17.72 1.33
N ARG A 152 -7.98 18.18 1.94
CA ARG A 152 -8.83 17.33 2.78
C ARG A 152 -9.47 16.20 1.98
N GLU A 153 -9.49 15.04 2.57
CA GLU A 153 -10.20 13.88 2.03
C GLU A 153 -11.21 13.38 3.05
N PRO A 154 -12.40 13.00 2.61
CA PRO A 154 -13.30 12.25 3.47
C PRO A 154 -12.62 10.93 3.86
N LYS A 155 -12.71 10.57 5.14
CA LYS A 155 -12.24 9.25 5.60
C LYS A 155 -13.02 8.18 4.83
N ARG A 156 -12.34 7.47 3.96
CA ARG A 156 -12.96 6.35 3.24
C ARG A 156 -13.10 5.18 4.20
N THR A 157 -14.34 4.87 4.55
CA THR A 157 -14.66 3.62 5.24
C THR A 157 -14.40 2.47 4.30
N ILE A 158 -13.58 1.53 4.72
CA ILE A 158 -13.30 0.34 3.92
C ILE A 158 -14.38 -0.69 4.26
N VAL A 159 -15.33 -0.85 3.35
CA VAL A 159 -16.39 -1.86 3.47
C VAL A 159 -15.81 -3.22 3.04
N PRO A 160 -15.80 -4.26 3.90
CA PRO A 160 -15.40 -5.61 3.51
C PRO A 160 -16.32 -6.17 2.42
N LEU A 161 -15.95 -7.28 1.78
CA LEU A 161 -16.85 -8.02 0.91
C LEU A 161 -17.95 -8.67 1.76
N SER A 162 -19.17 -8.74 1.23
CA SER A 162 -20.22 -9.51 1.86
C SER A 162 -19.98 -11.02 1.70
N VAL A 163 -20.63 -11.83 2.50
CA VAL A 163 -20.54 -13.31 2.41
C VAL A 163 -20.94 -13.79 1.01
N GLU A 164 -21.99 -13.21 0.44
CA GLU A 164 -22.51 -13.54 -0.89
C GLU A 164 -21.51 -13.16 -1.99
N ASP A 165 -20.88 -11.99 -1.88
CA ASP A 165 -19.83 -11.56 -2.84
C ASP A 165 -18.60 -12.47 -2.78
N VAL A 166 -18.19 -12.86 -1.57
CA VAL A 166 -17.09 -13.83 -1.38
C VAL A 166 -17.47 -15.17 -1.99
N ALA A 167 -18.64 -15.71 -1.68
CA ALA A 167 -19.10 -17.00 -2.19
C ALA A 167 -19.17 -17.00 -3.73
N ARG A 168 -19.78 -15.96 -4.31
CA ARG A 168 -19.92 -15.81 -5.76
C ARG A 168 -18.55 -15.70 -6.46
N PHE A 169 -17.62 -14.94 -5.87
CA PHE A 169 -16.28 -14.81 -6.42
C PHE A 169 -15.51 -16.12 -6.29
N TRP A 170 -15.61 -16.79 -5.14
CA TRP A 170 -14.95 -18.06 -4.86
C TRP A 170 -15.40 -19.18 -5.80
N SER A 171 -16.69 -19.33 -6.03
CA SER A 171 -17.27 -20.36 -6.90
C SER A 171 -16.91 -20.20 -8.38
N SER A 172 -16.36 -19.06 -8.78
CA SER A 172 -15.96 -18.84 -10.17
C SER A 172 -14.57 -19.43 -10.51
N PHE A 173 -13.81 -19.88 -9.51
CA PHE A 173 -12.51 -20.50 -9.74
C PHE A 173 -12.62 -22.00 -10.05
N HIS A 174 -11.78 -22.46 -10.97
CA HIS A 174 -11.73 -23.84 -11.42
C HIS A 174 -10.38 -24.51 -11.17
N THR A 175 -9.42 -23.80 -10.57
CA THR A 175 -8.09 -24.33 -10.25
C THR A 175 -7.80 -24.17 -8.77
N SER A 176 -7.20 -25.18 -8.16
CA SER A 176 -6.79 -25.14 -6.75
C SER A 176 -5.69 -24.12 -6.53
N ARG A 177 -4.84 -23.85 -7.54
CA ARG A 177 -3.87 -22.76 -7.51
C ARG A 177 -4.54 -21.40 -7.23
N ASP A 178 -5.55 -21.07 -8.01
CA ASP A 178 -6.19 -19.75 -7.95
C ASP A 178 -7.00 -19.60 -6.65
N LEU A 179 -7.67 -20.68 -6.24
CA LEU A 179 -8.34 -20.76 -4.94
C LEU A 179 -7.35 -20.62 -3.78
N ALA A 180 -6.19 -21.28 -3.82
CA ALA A 180 -5.17 -21.15 -2.78
C ALA A 180 -4.60 -19.72 -2.71
N ILE A 181 -4.36 -19.07 -3.86
CA ILE A 181 -3.93 -17.67 -3.93
C ILE A 181 -4.94 -16.74 -3.24
N VAL A 182 -6.21 -16.87 -3.58
CA VAL A 182 -7.28 -16.03 -2.99
C VAL A 182 -7.53 -16.42 -1.54
N GLY A 183 -7.46 -17.71 -1.22
CA GLY A 183 -7.57 -18.26 0.14
C GLY A 183 -6.54 -17.66 1.09
N LEU A 184 -5.28 -17.61 0.70
CA LEU A 184 -4.24 -16.98 1.52
C LEU A 184 -4.49 -15.47 1.76
N MET A 185 -5.17 -14.78 0.86
CA MET A 185 -5.56 -13.38 1.06
C MET A 185 -6.78 -13.24 1.98
N LEU A 186 -7.75 -14.18 1.87
CA LEU A 186 -9.00 -14.15 2.61
C LEU A 186 -8.89 -14.77 4.01
N LEU A 187 -8.13 -15.86 4.17
CA LEU A 187 -8.07 -16.65 5.40
C LEU A 187 -6.84 -16.33 6.26
N GLN A 188 -5.75 -15.83 5.66
CA GLN A 188 -4.51 -15.43 6.37
C GLN A 188 -4.17 -13.94 6.19
N GLY A 189 -4.93 -13.21 5.39
CA GLY A 189 -4.75 -11.79 5.18
C GLY A 189 -3.43 -11.40 4.48
N LEU A 190 -2.85 -12.27 3.65
CA LEU A 190 -1.61 -11.97 2.94
C LEU A 190 -1.79 -10.85 1.90
N ARG A 191 -0.72 -10.06 1.71
CA ARG A 191 -0.65 -9.08 0.61
C ARG A 191 -0.41 -9.79 -0.71
N SER A 192 -0.89 -9.21 -1.81
CA SER A 192 -0.66 -9.74 -3.16
C SER A 192 0.82 -9.97 -3.50
N GLN A 193 1.70 -9.13 -3.00
CA GLN A 193 3.14 -9.29 -3.15
C GLN A 193 3.65 -10.45 -2.30
N GLU A 194 3.23 -10.53 -1.02
CA GLU A 194 3.60 -11.62 -0.12
C GLU A 194 3.24 -12.97 -0.73
N VAL A 195 2.00 -13.13 -1.23
CA VAL A 195 1.55 -14.38 -1.88
C VAL A 195 2.41 -14.74 -3.09
N ARG A 196 2.77 -13.77 -3.93
CA ARG A 196 3.60 -14.02 -5.11
C ARG A 196 5.06 -14.35 -4.77
N ASP A 197 5.56 -13.79 -3.68
CA ASP A 197 6.96 -13.92 -3.27
C ASP A 197 7.21 -15.22 -2.46
N LEU A 198 6.16 -15.95 -2.07
CA LEU A 198 6.27 -17.24 -1.38
C LEU A 198 7.06 -18.25 -2.21
N ASN A 199 7.88 -19.03 -1.52
CA ASN A 199 8.56 -20.21 -2.04
C ASN A 199 7.96 -21.48 -1.42
N ARG A 200 8.26 -22.65 -1.99
CA ARG A 200 7.84 -23.95 -1.46
C ARG A 200 8.32 -24.16 -0.02
N ASP A 201 9.57 -23.79 0.25
CA ASP A 201 10.20 -23.94 1.56
C ASP A 201 9.62 -23.01 2.65
N ASP A 202 8.79 -22.04 2.26
CA ASP A 202 8.06 -21.21 3.19
C ASP A 202 6.81 -21.90 3.75
N LEU A 203 6.42 -23.04 3.16
CA LEU A 203 5.21 -23.76 3.52
C LEU A 203 5.54 -25.00 4.37
N ARG A 204 4.90 -25.10 5.53
CA ARG A 204 4.98 -26.22 6.46
C ARG A 204 3.57 -26.80 6.64
N LEU A 205 3.17 -27.64 5.69
CA LEU A 205 1.81 -28.21 5.69
C LEU A 205 1.54 -29.12 6.90
N PRO A 206 2.47 -29.98 7.33
CA PRO A 206 2.24 -30.83 8.50
C PRO A 206 1.97 -30.03 9.77
N GLU A 207 2.64 -28.90 9.94
CA GLU A 207 2.49 -28.00 11.08
C GLU A 207 1.35 -27.00 10.90
N ALA A 208 0.69 -26.99 9.73
CA ALA A 208 -0.30 -26.01 9.34
C ALA A 208 0.22 -24.55 9.47
N GLU A 209 1.44 -24.30 9.03
CA GLU A 209 2.11 -23.01 9.15
C GLU A 209 2.67 -22.52 7.82
N ILE A 210 2.79 -21.18 7.69
CA ILE A 210 3.44 -20.55 6.55
C ILE A 210 4.36 -19.42 7.02
N ARG A 211 5.59 -19.42 6.52
CA ARG A 211 6.56 -18.36 6.71
C ARG A 211 6.36 -17.27 5.67
N VAL A 212 5.94 -16.09 6.08
CA VAL A 212 5.70 -14.98 5.16
C VAL A 212 6.86 -13.99 5.23
N PRO A 213 7.58 -13.77 4.12
CA PRO A 213 8.62 -12.74 4.05
C PRO A 213 8.05 -11.36 4.34
N GLY A 214 8.72 -10.59 5.19
CA GLY A 214 8.29 -9.26 5.60
C GLY A 214 9.22 -8.15 5.11
N LYS A 215 8.78 -6.90 5.21
CA LYS A 215 9.60 -5.73 4.87
C LYS A 215 10.84 -5.68 5.78
N GLY A 216 12.02 -5.47 5.17
CA GLY A 216 13.30 -5.41 5.90
C GLY A 216 13.81 -6.76 6.35
N ASN A 217 13.48 -7.83 5.63
CA ASN A 217 13.90 -9.21 5.90
C ASN A 217 13.47 -9.75 7.29
N LYS A 218 12.32 -9.29 7.79
CA LYS A 218 11.72 -9.77 9.05
C LYS A 218 10.56 -10.71 8.71
N PRO A 219 10.78 -12.03 8.59
CA PRO A 219 9.72 -12.98 8.31
C PRO A 219 8.78 -13.11 9.51
N ARG A 220 7.53 -13.51 9.25
CA ARG A 220 6.59 -13.91 10.28
C ARG A 220 6.01 -15.28 9.98
N MET A 221 5.78 -16.07 11.00
CA MET A 221 5.03 -17.33 10.91
C MET A 221 3.55 -17.02 11.06
N LEU A 222 2.73 -17.62 10.22
CA LEU A 222 1.27 -17.53 10.30
C LEU A 222 0.68 -18.94 10.32
N PRO A 223 -0.34 -19.18 11.17
CA PRO A 223 -1.11 -20.41 11.09
C PRO A 223 -1.92 -20.45 9.79
N LEU A 224 -2.08 -21.63 9.23
CA LEU A 224 -2.95 -21.88 8.10
C LEU A 224 -4.30 -22.42 8.58
N ALA A 225 -5.39 -21.86 8.05
CA ALA A 225 -6.70 -22.44 8.24
C ALA A 225 -6.77 -23.81 7.54
N PRO A 226 -7.56 -24.77 8.06
CA PRO A 226 -7.68 -26.11 7.48
C PRO A 226 -8.01 -26.09 5.98
N GLU A 227 -8.89 -25.19 5.55
CA GLU A 227 -9.27 -24.99 4.15
C GLU A 227 -8.09 -24.54 3.29
N ALA A 228 -7.23 -23.67 3.84
CA ALA A 228 -6.02 -23.22 3.12
C ALA A 228 -5.00 -24.37 2.98
N VAL A 229 -4.85 -25.21 4.01
CA VAL A 229 -4.00 -26.41 3.96
C VAL A 229 -4.49 -27.35 2.84
N GLN A 230 -5.79 -27.65 2.79
CA GLN A 230 -6.38 -28.51 1.78
C GLN A 230 -6.17 -27.97 0.35
N LEU A 231 -6.40 -26.66 0.14
CA LEU A 231 -6.22 -26.04 -1.16
C LEU A 231 -4.76 -26.05 -1.62
N LEU A 232 -3.83 -25.81 -0.69
CA LEU A 232 -2.41 -25.83 -0.98
C LEU A 232 -1.91 -27.26 -1.29
N ASP A 233 -2.32 -28.24 -0.50
CA ASP A 233 -1.98 -29.63 -0.73
C ASP A 233 -2.50 -30.12 -2.08
N HIS A 234 -3.76 -29.84 -2.39
CA HIS A 234 -4.38 -30.19 -3.67
C HIS A 234 -3.65 -29.52 -4.85
N TYR A 235 -3.34 -28.23 -4.74
CA TYR A 235 -2.56 -27.52 -5.75
C TYR A 235 -1.18 -28.15 -5.97
N LEU A 236 -0.46 -28.43 -4.89
CA LEU A 236 0.90 -28.98 -4.97
C LEU A 236 0.94 -30.37 -5.58
N ARG A 237 -0.04 -31.22 -5.26
CA ARG A 237 -0.07 -32.62 -5.74
C ARG A 237 -0.62 -32.78 -7.15
N LEU A 238 -1.63 -32.01 -7.53
CA LEU A 238 -2.39 -32.28 -8.73
C LEU A 238 -2.23 -31.25 -9.85
N GLU A 239 -1.93 -29.99 -9.51
CA GLU A 239 -1.90 -28.94 -10.53
C GLU A 239 -0.52 -28.34 -10.75
N ARG A 240 0.30 -28.26 -9.71
CA ARG A 240 1.61 -27.64 -9.83
C ARG A 240 2.50 -28.53 -10.70
N PRO A 241 3.14 -27.96 -11.76
CA PRO A 241 4.11 -28.70 -12.53
C PRO A 241 5.19 -29.32 -11.64
N ASP A 242 5.60 -30.54 -11.95
CA ASP A 242 6.71 -31.19 -11.29
C ASP A 242 8.02 -30.56 -11.76
N ASP A 243 8.35 -29.45 -11.18
CA ASP A 243 9.49 -28.59 -11.48
C ASP A 243 10.15 -28.22 -10.14
N PRO A 244 11.47 -28.36 -10.00
CA PRO A 244 12.21 -28.06 -8.75
C PRO A 244 12.26 -26.57 -8.44
N THR A 245 11.60 -25.70 -9.23
CA THR A 245 11.62 -24.26 -8.99
C THR A 245 11.11 -23.87 -7.61
N ALA A 246 11.82 -22.92 -6.99
CA ALA A 246 11.52 -22.45 -5.64
C ALA A 246 10.14 -21.75 -5.48
N PRO A 247 9.58 -21.02 -6.47
CA PRO A 247 8.31 -20.32 -6.30
C PRO A 247 7.16 -21.25 -5.93
N LEU A 248 6.36 -20.88 -4.91
CA LEU A 248 5.16 -21.64 -4.55
C LEU A 248 4.12 -21.56 -5.68
N PHE A 249 3.75 -20.35 -6.09
CA PHE A 249 2.76 -20.15 -7.16
C PHE A 249 3.41 -19.87 -8.51
N VAL A 250 3.12 -20.72 -9.48
CA VAL A 250 3.68 -20.67 -10.82
C VAL A 250 2.58 -20.58 -11.89
N SER A 251 2.97 -20.17 -13.09
CA SER A 251 2.12 -20.24 -14.27
C SER A 251 1.87 -21.69 -14.66
N LEU A 252 0.61 -22.08 -14.87
CA LEU A 252 0.23 -23.46 -15.20
C LEU A 252 0.26 -23.76 -16.69
N LYS A 253 0.19 -22.71 -17.53
CA LYS A 253 0.03 -22.84 -18.99
C LYS A 253 0.94 -21.87 -19.75
N GLY A 254 1.11 -22.13 -21.05
CA GLY A 254 1.83 -21.28 -21.98
C GLY A 254 3.35 -21.32 -21.83
N PRO A 255 4.07 -20.45 -22.56
CA PRO A 255 5.55 -20.43 -22.57
C PRO A 255 6.19 -20.16 -21.21
N ALA A 256 5.44 -19.55 -20.28
CA ALA A 256 5.89 -19.24 -18.91
C ALA A 256 5.47 -20.32 -17.90
N ARG A 257 5.08 -21.53 -18.33
CA ARG A 257 4.75 -22.64 -17.43
C ARG A 257 5.91 -22.92 -16.47
N GLY A 258 5.64 -23.07 -15.18
CA GLY A 258 6.68 -23.24 -14.14
C GLY A 258 7.31 -21.94 -13.64
N ALA A 259 7.21 -20.84 -14.39
CA ALA A 259 7.71 -19.55 -13.94
C ALA A 259 6.83 -18.92 -12.84
N ARG A 260 7.46 -18.18 -11.93
CA ARG A 260 6.77 -17.44 -10.84
C ARG A 260 5.62 -16.59 -11.37
N MET A 261 4.51 -16.59 -10.67
CA MET A 261 3.36 -15.74 -10.99
C MET A 261 3.73 -14.26 -10.98
N THR A 262 3.49 -13.58 -12.10
CA THR A 262 3.80 -12.15 -12.25
C THR A 262 2.72 -11.25 -11.64
N PRO A 263 3.04 -9.97 -11.33
CA PRO A 263 2.02 -8.98 -10.96
C PRO A 263 0.93 -8.80 -12.03
N ALA A 264 1.27 -8.94 -13.30
CA ALA A 264 0.33 -8.85 -14.42
C ALA A 264 -0.60 -10.07 -14.43
N GLY A 265 -0.06 -11.28 -14.23
CA GLY A 265 -0.84 -12.52 -14.14
C GLY A 265 -1.88 -12.45 -13.01
N LEU A 266 -1.46 -12.05 -11.81
CA LEU A 266 -2.39 -11.89 -10.69
C LEU A 266 -3.47 -10.84 -10.95
N ARG A 267 -3.10 -9.69 -11.56
CA ARG A 267 -4.10 -8.67 -11.96
C ARG A 267 -5.08 -9.19 -13.00
N SER A 268 -4.62 -9.98 -13.97
CA SER A 268 -5.47 -10.58 -15.01
C SER A 268 -6.45 -11.59 -14.41
N LEU A 269 -5.99 -12.43 -13.47
CA LEU A 269 -6.83 -13.35 -12.71
C LEU A 269 -7.98 -12.61 -12.03
N PHE A 270 -7.68 -11.61 -11.20
CA PHE A 270 -8.73 -10.84 -10.52
C PHE A 270 -9.64 -10.07 -11.48
N ARG A 271 -9.11 -9.55 -12.58
CA ARG A 271 -9.91 -8.84 -13.59
C ARG A 271 -10.89 -9.78 -14.27
N TYR A 272 -10.47 -10.97 -14.67
CA TYR A 272 -11.31 -11.98 -15.29
C TYR A 272 -12.46 -12.36 -14.36
N HIS A 273 -12.17 -12.79 -13.13
CA HIS A 273 -13.19 -13.22 -12.18
C HIS A 273 -14.14 -12.10 -11.74
N ARG A 274 -13.67 -10.85 -11.64
CA ARG A 274 -14.56 -9.70 -11.43
C ARG A 274 -15.54 -9.49 -12.58
N HIS A 275 -15.08 -9.67 -13.79
CA HIS A 275 -15.94 -9.54 -14.97
C HIS A 275 -16.99 -10.67 -15.00
N THR A 276 -16.55 -11.91 -14.79
CA THR A 276 -17.42 -13.09 -14.81
C THR A 276 -18.48 -13.08 -13.71
N THR A 277 -18.12 -12.63 -12.51
CA THR A 277 -19.00 -12.67 -11.33
C THR A 277 -19.79 -11.38 -11.09
N GLY A 278 -19.43 -10.29 -11.74
CA GLY A 278 -20.00 -8.97 -11.46
C GLY A 278 -19.56 -8.36 -10.12
N VAL A 279 -18.69 -9.02 -9.34
CA VAL A 279 -18.21 -8.53 -8.03
C VAL A 279 -17.13 -7.47 -8.24
N LYS A 280 -17.55 -6.25 -8.59
CA LYS A 280 -16.65 -5.14 -8.99
C LYS A 280 -15.57 -4.80 -7.95
N ARG A 281 -15.86 -5.01 -6.66
CA ARG A 281 -14.96 -4.67 -5.56
C ARG A 281 -13.94 -5.76 -5.22
N ALA A 282 -14.05 -6.98 -5.77
CA ALA A 282 -13.14 -8.08 -5.52
C ALA A 282 -11.74 -7.76 -6.05
N ASN A 283 -10.80 -7.52 -5.16
CA ASN A 283 -9.38 -7.32 -5.46
C ASN A 283 -8.54 -7.77 -4.27
N PRO A 284 -7.23 -8.02 -4.43
CA PRO A 284 -6.38 -8.54 -3.37
C PRO A 284 -6.46 -7.76 -2.05
N HIS A 285 -6.48 -6.42 -2.13
CA HIS A 285 -6.59 -5.60 -0.92
C HIS A 285 -7.93 -5.76 -0.24
N ARG A 286 -9.02 -5.94 -1.00
CA ARG A 286 -10.35 -6.10 -0.43
C ARG A 286 -10.49 -7.44 0.31
N PHE A 287 -9.94 -8.53 -0.21
CA PHE A 287 -9.91 -9.82 0.48
C PHE A 287 -9.16 -9.74 1.81
N ARG A 288 -7.98 -9.12 1.79
CA ARG A 288 -7.24 -8.87 3.03
C ARG A 288 -7.99 -7.94 4.00
N HIS A 289 -8.75 -6.96 3.51
CA HIS A 289 -9.61 -6.12 4.36
C HIS A 289 -10.76 -6.92 4.96
N THR A 290 -11.37 -7.83 4.19
CA THR A 290 -12.40 -8.75 4.67
C THR A 290 -11.84 -9.62 5.79
N PHE A 291 -10.69 -10.26 5.59
CA PHE A 291 -9.98 -10.99 6.65
C PHE A 291 -9.83 -10.16 7.93
N ALA A 292 -9.29 -8.94 7.82
CA ALA A 292 -9.05 -8.11 8.99
C ALA A 292 -10.35 -7.77 9.74
N SER A 293 -11.42 -7.45 9.01
CA SER A 293 -12.72 -7.16 9.60
C SER A 293 -13.35 -8.39 10.27
N ASP A 294 -13.24 -9.56 9.63
CA ASP A 294 -13.78 -10.81 10.17
C ASP A 294 -13.02 -11.28 11.42
N MET A 295 -11.69 -11.13 11.43
CA MET A 295 -10.89 -11.44 12.62
C MET A 295 -11.26 -10.53 13.81
N LEU A 296 -11.46 -9.24 13.59
CA LEU A 296 -11.91 -8.32 14.65
C LEU A 296 -13.31 -8.67 15.14
N ARG A 297 -14.26 -9.00 14.24
CA ARG A 297 -15.59 -9.47 14.61
C ARG A 297 -15.54 -10.79 15.38
N GLY A 298 -14.62 -11.67 15.02
CA GLY A 298 -14.34 -12.92 15.74
C GLY A 298 -13.63 -12.74 17.08
N GLY A 299 -13.32 -11.50 17.51
CA GLY A 299 -12.75 -11.19 18.80
C GLY A 299 -11.22 -11.24 18.86
N VAL A 300 -10.53 -11.33 17.72
CA VAL A 300 -9.06 -11.24 17.67
C VAL A 300 -8.64 -9.84 18.12
N SER A 301 -7.77 -9.75 19.11
CA SER A 301 -7.29 -8.47 19.63
C SER A 301 -6.52 -7.67 18.58
N LEU A 302 -6.58 -6.34 18.65
CA LEU A 302 -5.89 -5.45 17.72
C LEU A 302 -4.38 -5.71 17.62
N PRO A 303 -3.64 -5.93 18.73
CA PRO A 303 -2.23 -6.30 18.65
C PRO A 303 -1.98 -7.64 17.95
N ALA A 304 -2.83 -8.64 18.17
CA ALA A 304 -2.72 -9.92 17.48
C ALA A 304 -2.99 -9.77 15.98
N LEU A 305 -4.02 -9.03 15.60
CA LEU A 305 -4.31 -8.72 14.18
C LEU A 305 -3.15 -7.96 13.53
N MET A 306 -2.54 -7.00 14.20
CA MET A 306 -1.35 -6.29 13.70
C MET A 306 -0.21 -7.26 13.37
N ARG A 307 0.05 -8.23 14.23
CA ARG A 307 1.08 -9.28 14.02
C ARG A 307 0.71 -10.17 12.82
N LEU A 308 -0.52 -10.67 12.76
CA LEU A 308 -1.00 -11.50 11.65
C LEU A 308 -0.84 -10.76 10.31
N MET A 309 -1.26 -9.51 10.25
CA MET A 309 -1.18 -8.70 9.03
C MET A 309 0.22 -8.15 8.72
N GLY A 310 1.16 -8.19 9.64
CA GLY A 310 2.48 -7.60 9.47
C GLY A 310 2.39 -6.07 9.29
N HIS A 311 1.64 -5.38 10.15
CA HIS A 311 1.56 -3.93 10.18
C HIS A 311 2.59 -3.37 11.15
N ALA A 312 3.46 -2.49 10.65
CA ALA A 312 4.47 -1.80 11.47
C ALA A 312 3.86 -0.67 12.34
N HIS A 313 2.71 -0.14 11.94
CA HIS A 313 2.05 0.99 12.60
C HIS A 313 0.59 0.68 12.91
N ILE A 314 0.16 1.01 14.12
CA ILE A 314 -1.21 0.77 14.59
C ILE A 314 -2.26 1.48 13.73
N GLN A 315 -1.95 2.68 13.21
CA GLN A 315 -2.84 3.44 12.35
C GLN A 315 -3.30 2.63 11.12
N THR A 316 -2.45 1.73 10.63
CA THR A 316 -2.80 0.87 9.48
C THR A 316 -3.85 -0.19 9.85
N THR A 317 -3.96 -0.54 11.14
CA THR A 317 -4.94 -1.52 11.62
C THR A 317 -6.21 -0.83 12.14
N LEU A 318 -6.09 0.39 12.66
CA LEU A 318 -7.23 1.18 13.16
C LEU A 318 -8.29 1.48 12.07
N ILE A 319 -7.92 1.42 10.79
CA ILE A 319 -8.87 1.60 9.69
C ILE A 319 -9.95 0.51 9.62
N TYR A 320 -9.74 -0.62 10.29
CA TYR A 320 -10.70 -1.73 10.37
C TYR A 320 -11.56 -1.66 11.63
N VAL A 321 -11.23 -0.81 12.58
CA VAL A 321 -11.96 -0.66 13.83
C VAL A 321 -13.18 0.22 13.58
N HIS A 322 -14.31 -0.42 13.32
CA HIS A 322 -15.63 0.21 13.32
C HIS A 322 -16.38 -0.33 14.52
N VAL A 323 -16.28 0.35 15.65
CA VAL A 323 -16.95 -0.06 16.87
C VAL A 323 -18.26 0.72 16.97
N THR A 324 -19.38 0.02 16.94
CA THR A 324 -20.70 0.62 17.19
C THR A 324 -20.92 0.80 18.70
N PRO A 325 -21.76 1.74 19.14
CA PRO A 325 -22.11 1.87 20.57
C PRO A 325 -22.57 0.57 21.20
N LEU A 326 -23.30 -0.25 20.46
CA LEU A 326 -23.80 -1.55 20.91
C LEU A 326 -22.63 -2.55 21.16
N GLU A 327 -21.64 -2.58 20.25
CA GLU A 327 -20.45 -3.43 20.43
C GLU A 327 -19.61 -2.97 21.61
N VAL A 328 -19.49 -1.65 21.85
CA VAL A 328 -18.83 -1.11 23.06
C VAL A 328 -19.53 -1.64 24.31
N TYR A 329 -20.85 -1.55 24.36
CA TYR A 329 -21.64 -2.04 25.49
C TYR A 329 -21.47 -3.54 25.70
N GLN A 330 -21.54 -4.34 24.64
CA GLN A 330 -21.34 -5.79 24.71
C GLN A 330 -19.94 -6.18 25.20
N GLN A 331 -18.90 -5.51 24.72
CA GLN A 331 -17.53 -5.74 25.18
C GLN A 331 -17.36 -5.34 26.66
N TYR A 332 -17.95 -4.22 27.06
CA TYR A 332 -17.97 -3.78 28.44
C TYR A 332 -18.67 -4.80 29.35
N ALA A 333 -19.89 -5.23 28.97
CA ALA A 333 -20.65 -6.22 29.73
C ALA A 333 -19.91 -7.55 29.89
N ARG A 334 -19.23 -8.04 28.84
CA ARG A 334 -18.38 -9.23 28.91
C ARG A 334 -17.20 -9.04 29.86
N ALA A 335 -16.53 -7.88 29.77
CA ALA A 335 -15.39 -7.59 30.66
C ALA A 335 -15.80 -7.50 32.12
N VAL A 336 -16.96 -6.88 32.39
CA VAL A 336 -17.52 -6.82 33.78
C VAL A 336 -17.89 -8.20 34.29
N ALA A 337 -18.53 -9.04 33.47
CA ALA A 337 -18.89 -10.41 33.81
C ALA A 337 -17.66 -11.31 34.12
N GLN A 338 -16.50 -10.98 33.51
CA GLN A 338 -15.23 -11.67 33.73
C GLN A 338 -14.35 -11.03 34.82
N HIS A 339 -14.90 -10.06 35.58
CA HIS A 339 -14.13 -9.32 36.55
C HIS A 339 -13.73 -10.23 37.73
N ILE A 340 -12.44 -10.48 37.85
CA ILE A 340 -11.89 -11.44 38.86
C ILE A 340 -11.71 -10.77 40.22
N ARG A 341 -11.73 -9.43 40.32
CA ARG A 341 -11.54 -8.71 41.57
C ARG A 341 -12.88 -8.58 42.33
N PRO A 342 -12.97 -8.97 43.61
CA PRO A 342 -14.17 -8.74 44.37
C PRO A 342 -14.45 -7.23 44.45
N ILE A 343 -15.63 -6.83 44.08
CA ILE A 343 -16.10 -5.44 44.22
C ILE A 343 -16.44 -5.27 45.72
N PRO A 344 -15.89 -4.25 46.41
CA PRO A 344 -16.29 -3.97 47.77
C PRO A 344 -17.81 -3.71 47.85
N VAL A 345 -18.49 -4.34 48.79
CA VAL A 345 -19.91 -4.08 49.03
C VAL A 345 -20.05 -2.60 49.37
N ILE A 346 -20.89 -1.89 48.61
CA ILE A 346 -21.21 -0.49 48.92
C ILE A 346 -21.98 -0.50 50.22
N PRO A 347 -21.52 0.15 51.31
CA PRO A 347 -22.29 0.26 52.53
C PRO A 347 -23.63 0.95 52.22
N SER A 348 -24.71 0.30 52.67
CA SER A 348 -26.07 0.84 52.60
C SER A 348 -26.23 2.11 53.46
#